data_6b17a23d9e94ffbb6cb4351c75c325e2
#
_entry.id   6b17a23d9e94ffbb6cb4351c75c325e2
#
_cell.length_a   1.000
_cell.length_b   1.000
_cell.length_c   1.000
_cell.angle_alpha   90.00
_cell.angle_beta   90.00
_cell.angle_gamma   90.00
#
_symmetry.space_group_name_H-M   'P 1'
#
loop_
_entity.id
_entity.type
_entity.pdbx_description
1 polymer ?
#
loop_
_entity_poly.entity_id
_entity_poly.type
_entity_poly.pdbx_seq_one_letter_code
_entity_poly.pdbx_strand_id
1 'polypeptide(L)'
;GCGDFESTESEVIPSSVNVVFAVGNTPRTRTEYDVETKRFVWNDGDKIAVWAKSPDGSYALDNQAFRLMAVASDKSEAYFTATLQSPMAEGTYSYYMTYPLPESMGGMTATFTVPSVQDGTASDGVDIIVAEPISGPALEPVKEAAPIVSDDVLNVRMRHLLHFLRFYIPEGNNLLGEPVKRIEFTMPRAVAGKVSVDVTDASTVSFGEGVNGLTLELRNPIDESADGTEVAVAGIFPPRMAYSAGDRITVDAYSENKCASVSFSLAGRDFAAGHTTKVPLKMTEAKPIEYELKFMLASNNLGEDVQDIRITLPDDAVWPGLSSSELRIDGGNDGLVRIGDTYVFRTKDKAFFKGLSSKRLAVTYESESAVVSETVTLGDLSSSIRGECELNCPYLFFEDFSWVEGFNSNDEYGWSSPGSFSPHLFAPYTINAENPWSPEKGGWSAARAGAQAGTAIRIACRRETRLANYSARADSPFLSGLKDGKTVNLDITYDYSMGREGTPKIAQTVYFGYITTSKN
;
A
#
# COMPACT_ATOMS: atom_id res chain seq x y z
N GLY A 1 -65.60 37.31 18.84
CA GLY A 1 -65.49 36.24 17.88
C GLY A 1 -64.13 35.63 18.02
N CYS A 2 -64.06 34.45 18.66
CA CYS A 2 -62.87 33.63 18.65
C CYS A 2 -62.84 32.90 17.31
N GLY A 3 -61.75 33.05 16.54
CA GLY A 3 -61.48 32.25 15.38
C GLY A 3 -60.68 31.04 15.78
N ASP A 4 -61.23 29.86 15.55
CA ASP A 4 -60.56 28.59 15.70
C ASP A 4 -59.45 28.49 14.64
N PHE A 5 -58.21 28.31 15.10
CA PHE A 5 -57.10 27.83 14.27
C PHE A 5 -57.20 26.32 14.19
N GLU A 6 -57.64 25.79 13.06
CA GLU A 6 -57.43 24.43 12.71
C GLU A 6 -55.92 24.20 12.58
N SER A 7 -55.36 23.39 13.49
CA SER A 7 -54.02 22.85 13.33
C SER A 7 -54.08 21.76 12.23
N THR A 8 -53.58 22.07 11.06
CA THR A 8 -53.24 21.04 10.09
C THR A 8 -52.12 20.19 10.72
N GLU A 9 -52.47 18.99 11.18
CA GLU A 9 -51.46 17.96 11.41
C GLU A 9 -50.65 17.77 10.11
N SER A 10 -49.43 18.23 10.14
CA SER A 10 -48.49 17.85 9.08
C SER A 10 -48.29 16.34 9.22
N GLU A 11 -48.72 15.56 8.25
CA GLU A 11 -48.32 14.18 8.10
C GLU A 11 -46.78 14.13 8.18
N VAL A 12 -46.26 13.55 9.24
CA VAL A 12 -44.85 13.23 9.37
C VAL A 12 -44.60 12.13 8.35
N ILE A 13 -44.10 12.50 7.19
CA ILE A 13 -43.63 11.53 6.18
C ILE A 13 -42.53 10.73 6.87
N PRO A 14 -42.67 9.40 7.00
CA PRO A 14 -41.61 8.58 7.59
C PRO A 14 -40.33 8.82 6.82
N SER A 15 -39.30 9.28 7.51
CA SER A 15 -38.06 9.75 6.90
C SER A 15 -37.19 8.63 6.31
N SER A 16 -37.58 7.36 6.46
CA SER A 16 -36.86 6.22 5.88
C SER A 16 -37.73 4.95 5.88
N VAL A 17 -37.49 4.05 4.93
CA VAL A 17 -38.15 2.76 4.81
C VAL A 17 -37.13 1.65 4.65
N ASN A 18 -37.41 0.50 5.28
CA ASN A 18 -36.61 -0.71 5.05
C ASN A 18 -37.18 -1.48 3.86
N VAL A 19 -36.29 -1.93 2.99
CA VAL A 19 -36.63 -2.79 1.86
C VAL A 19 -35.78 -4.06 1.89
N VAL A 20 -36.26 -5.11 1.25
CA VAL A 20 -35.56 -6.39 1.17
C VAL A 20 -35.35 -6.76 -0.28
N PHE A 21 -34.16 -7.24 -0.59
CA PHE A 21 -33.77 -7.80 -1.86
C PHE A 21 -33.46 -9.29 -1.65
N ALA A 22 -34.24 -10.17 -2.28
CA ALA A 22 -34.06 -11.60 -2.17
C ALA A 22 -33.24 -12.13 -3.35
N VAL A 23 -32.25 -12.93 -3.05
CA VAL A 23 -31.37 -13.58 -4.03
C VAL A 23 -31.68 -15.06 -4.01
N GLY A 24 -32.23 -15.57 -5.10
CA GLY A 24 -32.44 -17.00 -5.29
C GLY A 24 -31.12 -17.75 -5.36
N ASN A 25 -31.01 -18.81 -4.61
CA ASN A 25 -29.79 -19.57 -4.43
C ASN A 25 -29.69 -20.68 -5.49
N THR A 26 -29.11 -20.38 -6.63
CA THR A 26 -28.64 -21.47 -7.49
C THR A 26 -27.46 -22.17 -6.83
N PRO A 27 -27.24 -23.51 -7.02
CA PRO A 27 -26.23 -24.29 -6.27
C PRO A 27 -24.78 -23.83 -6.38
N ARG A 28 -24.49 -22.66 -6.98
CA ARG A 28 -23.16 -22.14 -7.27
C ARG A 28 -22.88 -20.74 -6.70
N THR A 29 -23.78 -20.18 -5.88
CA THR A 29 -23.67 -18.77 -5.44
C THR A 29 -23.47 -18.66 -3.92
N ARG A 30 -22.22 -18.60 -3.44
CA ARG A 30 -21.91 -18.50 -2.01
C ARG A 30 -20.53 -17.91 -1.81
N THR A 31 -20.33 -17.20 -0.70
CA THR A 31 -19.14 -16.38 -0.43
C THR A 31 -18.03 -17.09 0.34
N GLU A 32 -18.36 -18.14 1.09
CA GLU A 32 -17.38 -19.01 1.73
C GLU A 32 -17.48 -20.41 1.17
N TYR A 33 -16.33 -21.05 0.91
CA TYR A 33 -16.30 -22.42 0.46
C TYR A 33 -16.48 -23.38 1.64
N ASP A 34 -17.68 -23.95 1.77
CA ASP A 34 -17.95 -25.02 2.73
C ASP A 34 -17.33 -26.34 2.22
N VAL A 35 -16.30 -26.79 2.94
CA VAL A 35 -15.53 -28.00 2.59
C VAL A 35 -16.39 -29.25 2.64
N GLU A 36 -17.35 -29.33 3.56
CA GLU A 36 -18.25 -30.51 3.73
C GLU A 36 -19.26 -30.61 2.60
N THR A 37 -19.93 -29.50 2.30
CA THR A 37 -20.94 -29.47 1.22
C THR A 37 -20.33 -29.22 -0.16
N LYS A 38 -19.06 -28.85 -0.24
CA LYS A 38 -18.33 -28.42 -1.46
C LYS A 38 -19.01 -27.25 -2.17
N ARG A 39 -19.57 -26.32 -1.40
CA ARG A 39 -20.37 -25.19 -1.87
C ARG A 39 -19.92 -23.90 -1.18
N PHE A 40 -20.18 -22.79 -1.82
CA PHE A 40 -20.03 -21.47 -1.18
C PHE A 40 -21.30 -21.13 -0.39
N VAL A 41 -21.17 -20.44 0.74
CA VAL A 41 -22.27 -20.03 1.63
C VAL A 41 -22.17 -18.53 1.94
N TRP A 42 -23.33 -17.90 2.17
CA TRP A 42 -23.36 -16.52 2.66
C TRP A 42 -23.04 -16.48 4.15
N ASN A 43 -22.25 -15.47 4.56
CA ASN A 43 -21.84 -15.25 5.95
C ASN A 43 -22.50 -14.02 6.56
N ASP A 44 -22.63 -14.02 7.88
CA ASP A 44 -23.03 -12.82 8.60
C ASP A 44 -22.08 -11.66 8.28
N GLY A 45 -22.69 -10.50 7.94
CA GLY A 45 -21.93 -9.33 7.55
C GLY A 45 -21.74 -9.14 6.05
N ASP A 46 -22.06 -10.14 5.23
CA ASP A 46 -22.03 -10.00 3.77
C ASP A 46 -22.92 -8.85 3.30
N LYS A 47 -22.41 -8.11 2.31
CA LYS A 47 -23.09 -6.98 1.69
C LYS A 47 -23.02 -7.09 0.18
N ILE A 48 -24.16 -6.79 -0.44
CA ILE A 48 -24.27 -6.67 -1.89
C ILE A 48 -24.52 -5.24 -2.28
N ALA A 49 -24.05 -4.83 -3.46
CA ALA A 49 -24.43 -3.58 -4.09
C ALA A 49 -25.58 -3.82 -5.06
N VAL A 50 -26.62 -3.02 -5.00
CA VAL A 50 -27.81 -3.14 -5.83
C VAL A 50 -28.07 -1.84 -6.58
N TRP A 51 -28.41 -1.96 -7.86
CA TRP A 51 -28.91 -0.87 -8.69
C TRP A 51 -30.32 -1.24 -9.16
N ALA A 52 -31.20 -0.25 -9.19
CA ALA A 52 -32.52 -0.35 -9.80
C ALA A 52 -32.71 0.80 -10.77
N LYS A 53 -32.78 0.50 -12.04
CA LYS A 53 -32.91 1.45 -13.13
C LYS A 53 -34.31 1.38 -13.73
N SER A 54 -35.00 2.53 -13.80
CA SER A 54 -36.31 2.63 -14.44
C SER A 54 -36.19 2.67 -15.97
N PRO A 55 -37.30 2.44 -16.72
CA PRO A 55 -37.28 2.43 -18.17
C PRO A 55 -36.83 3.78 -18.80
N ASP A 56 -37.02 4.91 -18.11
CA ASP A 56 -36.55 6.22 -18.54
C ASP A 56 -35.06 6.46 -18.34
N GLY A 57 -34.38 5.48 -17.72
CA GLY A 57 -32.94 5.52 -17.47
C GLY A 57 -32.52 6.12 -16.12
N SER A 58 -33.47 6.62 -15.32
CA SER A 58 -33.22 7.10 -13.97
C SER A 58 -32.96 5.94 -12.99
N TYR A 59 -32.23 6.22 -11.91
CA TYR A 59 -31.94 5.24 -10.86
C TYR A 59 -32.83 5.48 -9.65
N ALA A 60 -33.58 4.45 -9.24
CA ALA A 60 -34.24 4.40 -7.95
C ALA A 60 -33.28 3.90 -6.86
N LEU A 61 -32.35 3.02 -7.22
CA LEU A 61 -31.21 2.60 -6.40
C LEU A 61 -29.94 2.77 -7.24
N ASP A 62 -28.94 3.41 -6.66
CA ASP A 62 -27.65 3.64 -7.31
C ASP A 62 -26.53 3.20 -6.37
N ASN A 63 -25.94 2.04 -6.64
CA ASN A 63 -24.92 1.44 -5.80
C ASN A 63 -25.33 1.34 -4.31
N GLN A 64 -26.60 1.01 -4.09
CA GLN A 64 -27.15 0.90 -2.73
C GLN A 64 -26.61 -0.36 -2.05
N ALA A 65 -25.97 -0.21 -0.90
CA ALA A 65 -25.52 -1.34 -0.11
C ALA A 65 -26.70 -2.00 0.63
N PHE A 66 -26.82 -3.31 0.45
CA PHE A 66 -27.75 -4.18 1.16
C PHE A 66 -26.92 -5.14 2.02
N ARG A 67 -27.26 -5.29 3.30
CA ARG A 67 -26.62 -6.24 4.22
C ARG A 67 -27.41 -7.52 4.29
N LEU A 68 -26.73 -8.65 4.45
CA LEU A 68 -27.37 -9.93 4.70
C LEU A 68 -28.25 -9.84 5.95
N MET A 69 -29.49 -10.28 5.85
CA MET A 69 -30.47 -10.32 6.93
C MET A 69 -30.77 -11.75 7.38
N ALA A 70 -30.95 -12.64 6.42
CA ALA A 70 -31.28 -14.04 6.69
C ALA A 70 -30.92 -14.93 5.49
N VAL A 71 -30.70 -16.20 5.76
CA VAL A 71 -30.63 -17.27 4.75
C VAL A 71 -31.74 -18.28 5.04
N ALA A 72 -32.46 -18.70 4.03
CA ALA A 72 -33.48 -19.70 4.17
C ALA A 72 -32.91 -21.01 4.75
N SER A 73 -33.70 -21.73 5.54
CA SER A 73 -33.26 -22.96 6.24
C SER A 73 -32.77 -24.07 5.29
N ASP A 74 -33.34 -24.14 4.10
CA ASP A 74 -32.88 -25.02 3.02
C ASP A 74 -31.73 -24.46 2.20
N LYS A 75 -31.27 -23.25 2.57
CA LYS A 75 -30.23 -22.49 1.89
C LYS A 75 -30.54 -22.19 0.41
N SER A 76 -31.81 -22.19 0.02
CA SER A 76 -32.23 -21.89 -1.35
C SER A 76 -32.26 -20.41 -1.67
N GLU A 77 -32.36 -19.54 -0.65
CA GLU A 77 -32.51 -18.11 -0.77
C GLU A 77 -31.72 -17.37 0.30
N ALA A 78 -31.25 -16.18 -0.05
CA ALA A 78 -30.66 -15.22 0.89
C ALA A 78 -31.39 -13.89 0.77
N TYR A 79 -31.67 -13.29 1.91
CA TYR A 79 -32.37 -12.02 2.01
C TYR A 79 -31.46 -10.94 2.49
N PHE A 80 -31.40 -9.85 1.73
CA PHE A 80 -30.58 -8.68 2.02
C PHE A 80 -31.47 -7.47 2.25
N THR A 81 -31.15 -6.64 3.24
CA THR A 81 -31.94 -5.46 3.60
C THR A 81 -31.15 -4.18 3.49
N ALA A 82 -31.83 -3.12 3.11
CA ALA A 82 -31.31 -1.75 3.14
C ALA A 82 -32.39 -0.79 3.66
N THR A 83 -31.95 0.34 4.21
CA THR A 83 -32.81 1.45 4.59
C THR A 83 -32.72 2.53 3.53
N LEU A 84 -33.85 2.85 2.91
CA LEU A 84 -33.96 3.89 1.89
C LEU A 84 -34.52 5.18 2.50
N GLN A 85 -34.17 6.33 1.93
CA GLN A 85 -34.68 7.63 2.36
C GLN A 85 -36.18 7.83 2.05
N SER A 86 -36.66 7.14 1.01
CA SER A 86 -38.06 7.12 0.62
C SER A 86 -38.40 5.78 -0.04
N PRO A 87 -39.68 5.38 -0.06
CA PRO A 87 -40.11 4.22 -0.83
C PRO A 87 -39.77 4.38 -2.31
N MET A 88 -39.52 3.25 -2.99
CA MET A 88 -39.41 3.24 -4.44
C MET A 88 -40.79 3.57 -5.05
N ALA A 89 -40.80 4.35 -6.13
CA ALA A 89 -42.04 4.60 -6.87
C ALA A 89 -42.55 3.28 -7.50
N GLU A 90 -43.87 3.15 -7.62
CA GLU A 90 -44.44 2.02 -8.32
C GLU A 90 -43.94 1.97 -9.78
N GLY A 91 -43.58 0.78 -10.24
CA GLY A 91 -43.05 0.61 -11.59
C GLY A 91 -42.26 -0.66 -11.77
N THR A 92 -41.75 -0.84 -12.99
CA THR A 92 -40.87 -1.94 -13.34
C THR A 92 -39.46 -1.43 -13.48
N TYR A 93 -38.51 -2.10 -12.86
CA TYR A 93 -37.10 -1.73 -12.81
C TYR A 93 -36.23 -2.85 -13.39
N SER A 94 -35.10 -2.46 -13.96
CA SER A 94 -34.00 -3.38 -14.22
C SER A 94 -33.06 -3.38 -13.03
N TYR A 95 -32.89 -4.54 -12.39
CA TYR A 95 -32.02 -4.70 -11.25
C TYR A 95 -30.67 -5.28 -11.65
N TYR A 96 -29.63 -4.74 -11.04
CA TYR A 96 -28.24 -5.19 -11.17
C TYR A 96 -27.68 -5.38 -9.77
N MET A 97 -26.76 -6.33 -9.60
CA MET A 97 -26.20 -6.64 -8.29
C MET A 97 -24.77 -7.11 -8.41
N THR A 98 -23.96 -6.75 -7.44
CA THR A 98 -22.58 -7.27 -7.28
C THR A 98 -22.31 -7.69 -5.83
N TYR A 99 -21.39 -8.61 -5.67
CA TYR A 99 -20.73 -8.95 -4.41
C TYR A 99 -19.22 -9.12 -4.68
N PRO A 100 -18.34 -8.63 -3.80
CA PRO A 100 -18.62 -7.71 -2.69
C PRO A 100 -19.07 -6.32 -3.17
N LEU A 101 -19.14 -5.35 -2.26
CA LEU A 101 -19.32 -3.96 -2.65
C LEU A 101 -18.13 -3.54 -3.52
N PRO A 102 -18.33 -2.82 -4.63
CA PRO A 102 -17.22 -2.37 -5.47
C PRO A 102 -16.36 -1.33 -4.75
N GLU A 103 -15.07 -1.35 -5.01
CA GLU A 103 -14.13 -0.36 -4.49
C GLU A 103 -14.33 1.02 -5.11
N SER A 104 -14.71 1.04 -6.39
CA SER A 104 -15.03 2.26 -7.12
C SER A 104 -15.99 1.97 -8.27
N MET A 105 -16.69 3.04 -8.70
CA MET A 105 -17.64 3.01 -9.80
C MET A 105 -17.29 4.08 -10.83
N GLY A 106 -17.39 3.71 -12.12
CA GLY A 106 -17.34 4.63 -13.24
C GLY A 106 -18.57 4.41 -14.13
N GLY A 107 -19.67 5.12 -13.86
CA GLY A 107 -20.97 4.80 -14.47
C GLY A 107 -21.46 3.43 -14.01
N MET A 108 -21.67 2.50 -14.94
CA MET A 108 -22.06 1.12 -14.64
C MET A 108 -20.88 0.13 -14.62
N THR A 109 -19.64 0.63 -14.58
CA THR A 109 -18.44 -0.19 -14.44
C THR A 109 -18.00 -0.23 -12.98
N ALA A 110 -18.08 -1.39 -12.36
CA ALA A 110 -17.64 -1.65 -11.01
C ALA A 110 -16.20 -2.17 -11.00
N THR A 111 -15.37 -1.69 -10.06
CA THR A 111 -13.98 -2.13 -9.90
C THR A 111 -13.82 -2.90 -8.60
N PHE A 112 -13.11 -4.02 -8.69
CA PHE A 112 -12.78 -4.92 -7.58
C PHE A 112 -11.29 -5.23 -7.59
N THR A 113 -10.76 -5.73 -6.48
CA THR A 113 -9.40 -6.29 -6.43
C THR A 113 -9.45 -7.76 -6.04
N VAL A 114 -8.84 -8.61 -6.88
CA VAL A 114 -8.51 -9.98 -6.48
C VAL A 114 -7.22 -9.90 -5.66
N PRO A 115 -7.26 -10.21 -4.35
CA PRO A 115 -6.08 -10.04 -3.50
C PRO A 115 -4.99 -11.06 -3.87
N SER A 116 -3.74 -10.60 -3.87
CA SER A 116 -2.56 -11.46 -4.06
C SER A 116 -2.16 -12.21 -2.80
N VAL A 117 -2.70 -11.83 -1.64
CA VAL A 117 -2.57 -12.55 -0.37
C VAL A 117 -3.97 -12.95 0.08
N GLN A 118 -4.20 -14.25 0.29
CA GLN A 118 -5.48 -14.82 0.70
C GLN A 118 -5.28 -15.78 1.87
N ASP A 119 -6.33 -16.13 2.60
CA ASP A 119 -6.24 -16.95 3.82
C ASP A 119 -6.47 -18.45 3.61
N GLY A 120 -6.66 -18.87 2.37
CA GLY A 120 -6.87 -20.27 2.01
C GLY A 120 -8.28 -20.79 2.20
N THR A 121 -9.26 -19.95 2.59
CA THR A 121 -10.65 -20.35 2.79
C THR A 121 -11.56 -19.91 1.64
N ALA A 122 -11.08 -19.04 0.75
CA ALA A 122 -11.86 -18.32 -0.25
C ALA A 122 -13.02 -17.50 0.36
N SER A 123 -12.84 -17.03 1.61
CA SER A 123 -13.78 -16.16 2.32
C SER A 123 -13.41 -14.67 2.16
N ASP A 124 -14.30 -13.80 2.62
CA ASP A 124 -14.06 -12.35 2.81
C ASP A 124 -13.45 -11.59 1.61
N GLY A 125 -14.26 -11.40 0.56
CA GLY A 125 -13.91 -10.53 -0.55
C GLY A 125 -12.97 -11.14 -1.60
N VAL A 126 -12.63 -12.41 -1.47
CA VAL A 126 -11.89 -13.13 -2.52
C VAL A 126 -12.77 -13.41 -3.72
N ASP A 127 -14.05 -13.73 -3.52
CA ASP A 127 -14.98 -14.02 -4.61
C ASP A 127 -15.64 -12.74 -5.14
N ILE A 128 -15.80 -12.67 -6.44
CA ILE A 128 -16.51 -11.59 -7.13
C ILE A 128 -17.68 -12.21 -7.88
N ILE A 129 -18.88 -11.77 -7.52
CA ILE A 129 -20.12 -12.27 -8.08
C ILE A 129 -20.88 -11.11 -8.71
N VAL A 130 -21.42 -11.33 -9.90
CA VAL A 130 -22.26 -10.36 -10.60
C VAL A 130 -23.56 -11.03 -11.00
N ALA A 131 -24.68 -10.36 -10.78
CA ALA A 131 -25.97 -10.84 -11.20
C ALA A 131 -26.22 -10.62 -12.70
N GLU A 132 -26.86 -11.58 -13.36
CA GLU A 132 -27.48 -11.30 -14.66
C GLU A 132 -28.62 -10.29 -14.44
N PRO A 133 -28.76 -9.25 -15.28
CA PRO A 133 -29.82 -8.26 -15.13
C PRO A 133 -31.19 -8.90 -15.12
N ILE A 134 -32.03 -8.51 -14.18
CA ILE A 134 -33.42 -8.99 -14.10
C ILE A 134 -34.40 -7.83 -14.10
N SER A 135 -35.62 -8.06 -14.57
CA SER A 135 -36.70 -7.10 -14.49
C SER A 135 -37.66 -7.49 -13.37
N GLY A 136 -38.09 -6.51 -12.59
CA GLY A 136 -38.98 -6.74 -11.48
C GLY A 136 -39.72 -5.48 -11.01
N PRO A 137 -40.70 -5.61 -10.11
CA PRO A 137 -41.42 -4.48 -9.53
C PRO A 137 -40.53 -3.66 -8.58
N ALA A 138 -41.06 -2.54 -8.10
CA ALA A 138 -40.46 -1.78 -6.99
C ALA A 138 -40.33 -2.70 -5.74
N LEU A 139 -39.25 -2.49 -4.97
CA LEU A 139 -39.11 -3.18 -3.69
C LEU A 139 -40.09 -2.60 -2.67
N GLU A 140 -40.94 -3.47 -2.11
CA GLU A 140 -41.92 -3.05 -1.13
C GLU A 140 -41.30 -2.75 0.25
N PRO A 141 -41.80 -1.73 0.95
CA PRO A 141 -41.40 -1.45 2.33
C PRO A 141 -41.77 -2.60 3.26
N VAL A 142 -40.81 -3.07 4.07
CA VAL A 142 -41.04 -4.10 5.06
C VAL A 142 -41.12 -3.54 6.46
N LYS A 143 -42.07 -4.03 7.27
CA LYS A 143 -42.15 -3.70 8.70
C LYS A 143 -41.21 -4.62 9.47
N GLU A 144 -40.52 -4.05 10.45
CA GLU A 144 -39.37 -4.61 11.20
C GLU A 144 -39.58 -6.00 11.85
N ALA A 145 -40.78 -6.58 11.83
CA ALA A 145 -41.11 -7.77 12.61
C ALA A 145 -41.80 -8.91 11.84
N ALA A 146 -41.93 -8.85 10.51
CA ALA A 146 -42.58 -9.95 9.77
C ALA A 146 -41.52 -10.96 9.29
N PRO A 147 -41.71 -12.28 9.52
CA PRO A 147 -40.91 -13.25 8.80
C PRO A 147 -41.19 -13.04 7.30
N ILE A 148 -40.13 -12.86 6.54
CA ILE A 148 -40.22 -12.58 5.10
C ILE A 148 -40.65 -13.89 4.44
N VAL A 149 -41.92 -13.99 4.13
CA VAL A 149 -42.45 -14.96 3.18
C VAL A 149 -42.82 -14.13 1.96
N SER A 150 -41.90 -13.96 1.05
CA SER A 150 -42.15 -13.25 -0.19
C SER A 150 -42.44 -14.29 -1.26
N ASP A 151 -43.67 -14.31 -1.77
CA ASP A 151 -44.00 -15.05 -3.00
C ASP A 151 -43.35 -14.40 -4.25
N ASP A 152 -42.80 -13.20 -4.10
CA ASP A 152 -42.18 -12.39 -5.16
C ASP A 152 -40.66 -12.33 -5.03
N VAL A 153 -40.00 -13.45 -4.87
CA VAL A 153 -38.51 -13.48 -4.89
C VAL A 153 -38.02 -13.25 -6.32
N LEU A 154 -37.25 -12.21 -6.49
CA LEU A 154 -36.53 -12.00 -7.74
C LEU A 154 -35.52 -13.15 -7.90
N ASN A 155 -35.73 -14.06 -8.83
CA ASN A 155 -34.82 -15.16 -9.14
C ASN A 155 -33.55 -14.61 -9.83
N VAL A 156 -32.62 -14.14 -9.05
CA VAL A 156 -31.36 -13.56 -9.53
C VAL A 156 -30.39 -14.69 -9.84
N ARG A 157 -29.99 -14.79 -11.09
CA ARG A 157 -28.91 -15.69 -11.49
C ARG A 157 -27.57 -15.00 -11.26
N MET A 158 -26.76 -15.63 -10.41
CA MET A 158 -25.44 -15.12 -10.02
C MET A 158 -24.34 -15.77 -10.88
N ARG A 159 -23.34 -14.98 -11.22
CA ARG A 159 -22.17 -15.43 -11.96
C ARG A 159 -20.90 -15.11 -11.16
N HIS A 160 -20.18 -16.15 -10.75
CA HIS A 160 -18.82 -15.98 -10.22
C HIS A 160 -17.89 -15.57 -11.35
N LEU A 161 -16.99 -14.62 -11.06
CA LEU A 161 -15.98 -14.18 -12.03
C LEU A 161 -14.64 -14.88 -11.84
N LEU A 162 -14.41 -15.47 -10.67
CA LEU A 162 -13.16 -16.15 -10.34
C LEU A 162 -13.22 -17.65 -10.62
N HIS A 163 -12.04 -18.23 -10.78
CA HIS A 163 -11.80 -19.67 -10.74
C HIS A 163 -11.14 -20.02 -9.42
N PHE A 164 -11.42 -21.19 -8.85
CA PHE A 164 -10.88 -21.58 -7.56
C PHE A 164 -9.93 -22.77 -7.68
N LEU A 165 -8.70 -22.57 -7.19
CA LEU A 165 -7.71 -23.64 -7.05
C LEU A 165 -7.83 -24.26 -5.66
N ARG A 166 -7.96 -25.58 -5.58
CA ARG A 166 -8.06 -26.34 -4.33
C ARG A 166 -6.80 -27.17 -4.15
N PHE A 167 -5.91 -26.68 -3.31
CA PHE A 167 -4.69 -27.36 -2.94
C PHE A 167 -4.97 -28.39 -1.86
N TYR A 168 -4.44 -29.58 -2.02
CA TYR A 168 -4.51 -30.66 -1.02
C TYR A 168 -3.26 -31.52 -1.09
N ILE A 169 -2.95 -32.21 0.00
CA ILE A 169 -1.79 -33.10 0.09
C ILE A 169 -2.32 -34.55 0.08
N PRO A 170 -2.04 -35.34 -0.97
CA PRO A 170 -2.41 -36.76 -0.96
C PRO A 170 -1.67 -37.50 0.13
N GLU A 171 -2.28 -38.60 0.65
CA GLU A 171 -1.68 -39.46 1.67
C GLU A 171 -0.27 -39.94 1.26
N GLY A 172 0.69 -39.87 2.18
CA GLY A 172 2.09 -40.23 1.97
C GLY A 172 2.89 -39.21 1.17
N ASN A 173 2.36 -37.99 0.93
CA ASN A 173 3.04 -36.96 0.14
C ASN A 173 3.45 -35.72 0.93
N ASN A 174 3.21 -35.67 2.27
CA ASN A 174 3.71 -34.56 3.10
C ASN A 174 5.14 -34.85 3.57
N LEU A 175 6.13 -34.47 2.76
CA LEU A 175 7.54 -34.62 3.12
C LEU A 175 8.04 -33.54 4.10
N LEU A 176 7.23 -32.54 4.44
CA LEU A 176 7.57 -31.54 5.45
C LEU A 176 7.57 -32.14 6.85
N GLY A 177 6.70 -33.16 7.09
CA GLY A 177 6.51 -33.79 8.39
C GLY A 177 5.77 -32.92 9.41
N GLU A 178 5.19 -31.81 8.94
CA GLU A 178 4.42 -30.83 9.68
C GLU A 178 3.31 -30.30 8.77
N PRO A 179 2.16 -29.83 9.31
CA PRO A 179 1.11 -29.20 8.50
C PRO A 179 1.62 -28.00 7.71
N VAL A 180 1.12 -27.84 6.50
CA VAL A 180 1.38 -26.66 5.65
C VAL A 180 0.62 -25.47 6.19
N LYS A 181 1.32 -24.37 6.43
CA LYS A 181 0.77 -23.11 6.95
C LYS A 181 0.71 -22.01 5.89
N ARG A 182 1.50 -22.14 4.84
CA ARG A 182 1.59 -21.17 3.77
C ARG A 182 1.79 -21.87 2.43
N ILE A 183 1.12 -21.35 1.39
CA ILE A 183 1.31 -21.77 0.01
C ILE A 183 1.57 -20.53 -0.83
N GLU A 184 2.64 -20.57 -1.61
CA GLU A 184 2.90 -19.57 -2.64
C GLU A 184 2.82 -20.25 -4.00
N PHE A 185 2.18 -19.62 -4.96
CA PHE A 185 2.22 -20.15 -6.32
C PHE A 185 2.37 -19.04 -7.34
N THR A 186 3.01 -19.41 -8.45
CA THR A 186 3.21 -18.53 -9.59
C THR A 186 2.66 -19.19 -10.84
N MET A 187 1.92 -18.41 -11.61
CA MET A 187 1.38 -18.81 -12.90
C MET A 187 2.02 -17.99 -14.03
N PRO A 188 2.00 -18.47 -15.29
CA PRO A 188 2.60 -17.73 -16.40
C PRO A 188 1.93 -16.39 -16.71
N ARG A 189 0.70 -16.19 -16.23
CA ARG A 189 -0.10 -14.97 -16.45
C ARG A 189 -0.61 -14.43 -15.15
N ALA A 190 -0.94 -13.14 -15.15
CA ALA A 190 -1.53 -12.47 -13.99
C ALA A 190 -2.87 -13.12 -13.60
N VAL A 191 -3.04 -13.37 -12.31
CA VAL A 191 -4.21 -14.06 -11.72
C VAL A 191 -4.82 -13.30 -10.54
N ALA A 192 -4.15 -12.26 -10.05
CA ALA A 192 -4.62 -11.37 -8.99
C ALA A 192 -4.37 -9.91 -9.38
N GLY A 193 -5.19 -8.97 -8.90
CA GLY A 193 -5.12 -7.56 -9.23
C GLY A 193 -6.48 -6.94 -9.52
N LYS A 194 -6.52 -5.79 -10.17
CA LYS A 194 -7.76 -5.05 -10.43
C LYS A 194 -8.59 -5.66 -11.54
N VAL A 195 -9.89 -5.84 -11.24
CA VAL A 195 -10.92 -6.34 -12.16
C VAL A 195 -11.99 -5.27 -12.31
N SER A 196 -12.35 -4.92 -13.55
CA SER A 196 -13.45 -4.02 -13.87
C SER A 196 -14.54 -4.77 -14.61
N VAL A 197 -15.78 -4.59 -14.17
CA VAL A 197 -16.95 -5.31 -14.66
C VAL A 197 -18.05 -4.31 -15.04
N ASP A 198 -18.61 -4.45 -16.23
CA ASP A 198 -19.87 -3.79 -16.56
C ASP A 198 -21.02 -4.55 -15.88
N VAL A 199 -21.66 -3.91 -14.89
CA VAL A 199 -22.74 -4.56 -14.14
C VAL A 199 -24.02 -4.73 -14.96
N THR A 200 -24.13 -4.10 -16.13
CA THR A 200 -25.24 -4.30 -17.07
C THR A 200 -25.02 -5.47 -18.00
N ASP A 201 -23.76 -5.90 -18.14
CA ASP A 201 -23.38 -7.08 -18.91
C ASP A 201 -22.20 -7.80 -18.23
N ALA A 202 -22.53 -8.76 -17.36
CA ALA A 202 -21.56 -9.55 -16.61
C ALA A 202 -20.57 -10.35 -17.49
N SER A 203 -20.76 -10.40 -18.81
CA SER A 203 -19.78 -10.96 -19.74
C SER A 203 -18.65 -10.00 -20.07
N THR A 204 -18.88 -8.69 -19.89
CA THR A 204 -17.90 -7.63 -20.15
C THR A 204 -17.05 -7.39 -18.91
N VAL A 205 -15.92 -8.11 -18.83
CA VAL A 205 -14.96 -8.03 -17.75
C VAL A 205 -13.60 -7.68 -18.34
N SER A 206 -12.93 -6.68 -17.75
CA SER A 206 -11.54 -6.37 -18.04
C SER A 206 -10.68 -6.62 -16.80
N PHE A 207 -9.47 -7.13 -17.04
CA PHE A 207 -8.46 -7.35 -16.02
C PHE A 207 -7.32 -6.37 -16.26
N GLY A 208 -7.08 -5.48 -15.31
CA GLY A 208 -6.06 -4.42 -15.40
C GLY A 208 -4.66 -4.91 -15.05
N GLU A 209 -3.89 -4.04 -14.46
CA GLU A 209 -2.57 -4.40 -13.92
C GLU A 209 -2.72 -5.48 -12.85
N GLY A 210 -2.00 -6.58 -13.03
CA GLY A 210 -2.10 -7.72 -12.14
C GLY A 210 -0.76 -8.41 -11.92
N VAL A 211 -0.73 -9.28 -10.93
CA VAL A 211 0.42 -10.11 -10.57
C VAL A 211 0.15 -11.57 -10.89
N ASN A 212 1.20 -12.27 -11.26
CA ASN A 212 1.15 -13.69 -11.61
C ASN A 212 1.45 -14.62 -10.42
N GLY A 213 1.79 -14.06 -9.26
CA GLY A 213 2.03 -14.77 -8.01
C GLY A 213 0.93 -14.51 -6.98
N LEU A 214 0.59 -15.52 -6.18
CA LEU A 214 -0.38 -15.44 -5.12
C LEU A 214 0.13 -16.21 -3.90
N THR A 215 -0.12 -15.65 -2.71
CA THR A 215 0.23 -16.24 -1.43
C THR A 215 -1.03 -16.61 -0.65
N LEU A 216 -1.10 -17.82 -0.12
CA LEU A 216 -2.08 -18.24 0.87
C LEU A 216 -1.39 -18.28 2.23
N GLU A 217 -1.80 -17.41 3.14
CA GLU A 217 -1.50 -17.49 4.58
C GLU A 217 -2.63 -18.29 5.23
N LEU A 218 -2.45 -19.59 5.40
CA LEU A 218 -3.54 -20.48 5.73
C LEU A 218 -4.10 -20.21 7.13
N ARG A 219 -5.37 -19.79 7.19
CA ARG A 219 -6.12 -19.68 8.45
C ARG A 219 -6.20 -21.06 9.13
N ASN A 220 -6.41 -22.11 8.35
CA ASN A 220 -6.41 -23.49 8.79
C ASN A 220 -5.27 -24.22 8.08
N PRO A 221 -4.17 -24.54 8.80
CA PRO A 221 -3.11 -25.36 8.23
C PRO A 221 -3.67 -26.69 7.69
N ILE A 222 -3.12 -27.15 6.56
CA ILE A 222 -3.54 -28.40 5.93
C ILE A 222 -2.46 -29.49 6.08
N ASP A 223 -2.89 -30.72 6.24
CA ASP A 223 -2.03 -31.90 6.24
C ASP A 223 -2.50 -32.91 5.17
N GLU A 224 -1.84 -34.04 5.09
CA GLU A 224 -2.25 -35.09 4.17
C GLU A 224 -3.62 -35.69 4.55
N SER A 225 -4.42 -35.94 3.54
CA SER A 225 -5.72 -36.58 3.68
C SER A 225 -5.98 -37.57 2.57
N ALA A 226 -6.48 -38.77 2.92
CA ALA A 226 -6.74 -39.85 1.97
C ALA A 226 -7.77 -39.47 0.90
N ASP A 227 -8.75 -38.66 1.26
CA ASP A 227 -9.85 -38.22 0.40
C ASP A 227 -9.74 -36.79 -0.13
N GLY A 228 -8.68 -36.05 0.29
CA GLY A 228 -8.48 -34.67 -0.09
C GLY A 228 -9.55 -33.75 0.51
N THR A 229 -10.01 -34.02 1.73
CA THR A 229 -10.95 -33.16 2.47
C THR A 229 -10.27 -31.96 3.08
N GLU A 230 -9.02 -32.11 3.53
CA GLU A 230 -8.22 -30.97 3.99
C GLU A 230 -7.69 -30.19 2.77
N VAL A 231 -8.23 -29.02 2.56
CA VAL A 231 -7.91 -28.21 1.38
C VAL A 231 -7.66 -26.75 1.76
N ALA A 232 -6.74 -26.13 1.00
CA ALA A 232 -6.61 -24.69 0.93
C ALA A 232 -7.16 -24.20 -0.41
N VAL A 233 -7.94 -23.14 -0.41
CA VAL A 233 -8.62 -22.62 -1.60
C VAL A 233 -8.10 -21.24 -1.95
N ALA A 234 -7.72 -21.04 -3.21
CA ALA A 234 -7.36 -19.75 -3.78
C ALA A 234 -8.34 -19.33 -4.85
N GLY A 235 -8.83 -18.11 -4.79
CA GLY A 235 -9.55 -17.49 -5.89
C GLY A 235 -8.58 -16.79 -6.84
N ILE A 236 -8.68 -17.11 -8.12
CA ILE A 236 -7.86 -16.49 -9.17
C ILE A 236 -8.75 -15.92 -10.27
N PHE A 237 -8.31 -14.82 -10.88
CA PHE A 237 -8.94 -14.36 -12.11
C PHE A 237 -8.59 -15.33 -13.25
N PRO A 238 -9.57 -15.96 -13.92
CA PRO A 238 -9.29 -16.99 -14.92
C PRO A 238 -8.65 -16.36 -16.17
N PRO A 239 -7.48 -16.84 -16.59
CA PRO A 239 -6.89 -16.42 -17.85
C PRO A 239 -7.81 -16.78 -19.03
N ARG A 240 -8.06 -15.81 -19.89
CA ARG A 240 -8.99 -15.96 -21.03
C ARG A 240 -8.43 -16.76 -22.21
N MET A 241 -7.21 -17.26 -22.13
CA MET A 241 -6.54 -17.98 -23.22
C MET A 241 -6.00 -19.30 -22.69
N ALA A 242 -6.09 -20.35 -23.49
CA ALA A 242 -5.51 -21.64 -23.18
C ALA A 242 -3.99 -21.55 -22.95
N TYR A 243 -3.48 -22.39 -22.06
CA TYR A 243 -2.07 -22.49 -21.76
C TYR A 243 -1.34 -23.35 -22.80
N SER A 244 -0.12 -22.98 -23.13
CA SER A 244 0.77 -23.69 -24.04
C SER A 244 1.48 -24.89 -23.36
N ALA A 245 2.19 -25.71 -24.14
CA ALA A 245 2.90 -26.88 -23.62
C ALA A 245 4.02 -26.55 -22.63
N GLY A 246 4.60 -25.35 -22.70
CA GLY A 246 5.66 -24.88 -21.80
C GLY A 246 5.16 -24.20 -20.52
N ASP A 247 3.87 -23.87 -20.46
CA ASP A 247 3.30 -23.17 -19.34
C ASP A 247 3.16 -24.09 -18.11
N ARG A 248 3.63 -23.61 -16.97
CA ARG A 248 3.61 -24.34 -15.70
C ARG A 248 3.13 -23.46 -14.56
N ILE A 249 2.44 -24.06 -13.60
CA ILE A 249 2.26 -23.52 -12.27
C ILE A 249 3.39 -24.05 -11.37
N THR A 250 4.03 -23.18 -10.64
CA THR A 250 4.97 -23.55 -9.57
C THR A 250 4.33 -23.22 -8.23
N VAL A 251 4.36 -24.16 -7.32
CA VAL A 251 3.74 -24.08 -5.99
C VAL A 251 4.79 -24.41 -4.95
N ASP A 252 5.01 -23.49 -4.01
CA ASP A 252 5.86 -23.66 -2.85
C ASP A 252 4.97 -23.78 -1.61
N ALA A 253 5.09 -24.92 -0.91
CA ALA A 253 4.37 -25.19 0.32
C ALA A 253 5.32 -25.09 1.52
N TYR A 254 4.92 -24.37 2.55
CA TYR A 254 5.71 -24.07 3.73
C TYR A 254 5.03 -24.60 4.99
N SER A 255 5.78 -25.34 5.79
CA SER A 255 5.44 -25.62 7.20
C SER A 255 6.05 -24.55 8.11
N GLU A 256 6.22 -24.85 9.39
CA GLU A 256 6.92 -23.96 10.33
C GLU A 256 8.42 -23.84 10.02
N ASN A 257 9.06 -24.94 9.54
CA ASN A 257 10.52 -25.02 9.43
C ASN A 257 11.02 -25.45 8.06
N LYS A 258 10.16 -26.00 7.21
CA LYS A 258 10.54 -26.56 5.93
C LYS A 258 9.66 -26.06 4.79
N CYS A 259 10.16 -26.13 3.59
CA CYS A 259 9.43 -25.88 2.36
C CYS A 259 9.63 -27.00 1.34
N ALA A 260 8.67 -27.16 0.46
CA ALA A 260 8.71 -28.07 -0.68
C ALA A 260 8.13 -27.40 -1.90
N SER A 261 8.76 -27.59 -3.06
CA SER A 261 8.31 -27.04 -4.35
C SER A 261 7.72 -28.13 -5.21
N VAL A 262 6.57 -27.81 -5.83
CA VAL A 262 5.87 -28.69 -6.78
C VAL A 262 5.57 -27.91 -8.05
N SER A 263 5.72 -28.52 -9.21
CA SER A 263 5.45 -27.86 -10.48
C SER A 263 4.60 -28.74 -11.40
N PHE A 264 3.56 -28.15 -11.99
CA PHE A 264 2.63 -28.84 -12.87
C PHE A 264 2.56 -28.18 -14.23
N SER A 265 2.39 -29.01 -15.28
CA SER A 265 2.09 -28.48 -16.61
C SER A 265 0.65 -27.97 -16.66
N LEU A 266 0.47 -26.81 -17.27
CA LEU A 266 -0.81 -26.19 -17.56
C LEU A 266 -1.30 -26.45 -18.98
N ALA A 267 -0.53 -27.19 -19.77
CA ALA A 267 -0.86 -27.48 -21.17
C ALA A 267 -2.29 -28.04 -21.31
N GLY A 268 -3.08 -27.41 -22.16
CA GLY A 268 -4.47 -27.81 -22.42
C GLY A 268 -5.43 -27.62 -21.22
N ARG A 269 -5.00 -26.95 -20.15
CA ARG A 269 -5.88 -26.58 -19.04
C ARG A 269 -6.65 -25.31 -19.38
N ASP A 270 -7.93 -25.34 -19.07
CA ASP A 270 -8.82 -24.19 -19.11
C ASP A 270 -9.37 -23.92 -17.71
N PHE A 271 -9.27 -22.67 -17.27
CA PHE A 271 -9.78 -22.22 -15.99
C PHE A 271 -10.99 -21.34 -16.22
N ALA A 272 -12.17 -21.97 -16.22
CA ALA A 272 -13.42 -21.23 -16.40
C ALA A 272 -13.87 -20.58 -15.09
N ALA A 273 -14.45 -19.38 -15.19
CA ALA A 273 -15.07 -18.67 -14.07
C ALA A 273 -16.18 -19.53 -13.42
N GLY A 274 -16.29 -19.48 -12.11
CA GLY A 274 -17.24 -20.27 -11.32
C GLY A 274 -16.91 -21.77 -11.21
N HIS A 275 -15.74 -22.19 -11.64
CA HIS A 275 -15.28 -23.56 -11.56
C HIS A 275 -14.14 -23.74 -10.57
N THR A 276 -13.89 -24.98 -10.15
CA THR A 276 -12.80 -25.35 -9.27
C THR A 276 -11.87 -26.37 -9.91
N THR A 277 -10.57 -26.25 -9.63
CA THR A 277 -9.54 -27.23 -10.04
C THR A 277 -8.81 -27.77 -8.82
N LYS A 278 -8.72 -29.08 -8.70
CA LYS A 278 -7.90 -29.74 -7.66
C LYS A 278 -6.43 -29.70 -8.04
N VAL A 279 -5.59 -29.29 -7.08
CA VAL A 279 -4.14 -29.21 -7.23
C VAL A 279 -3.47 -30.10 -6.16
N PRO A 280 -3.07 -31.34 -6.51
CA PRO A 280 -2.44 -32.25 -5.56
C PRO A 280 -0.99 -31.84 -5.30
N LEU A 281 -0.64 -31.55 -4.06
CA LEU A 281 0.75 -31.23 -3.65
C LEU A 281 1.51 -32.52 -3.41
N LYS A 282 2.03 -33.13 -4.47
CA LYS A 282 2.88 -34.33 -4.42
C LYS A 282 4.32 -33.89 -4.24
N MET A 283 4.74 -33.73 -3.01
CA MET A 283 6.11 -33.29 -2.67
C MET A 283 7.11 -34.39 -3.00
N THR A 284 8.24 -34.02 -3.59
CA THR A 284 9.34 -34.94 -3.92
C THR A 284 10.59 -34.68 -3.08
N GLU A 285 10.71 -33.49 -2.52
CA GLU A 285 11.83 -33.07 -1.67
C GLU A 285 11.31 -32.00 -0.69
N ALA A 286 11.85 -32.02 0.54
CA ALA A 286 11.64 -30.95 1.52
C ALA A 286 13.00 -30.36 1.95
N LYS A 287 13.05 -29.04 2.06
CA LYS A 287 14.24 -28.28 2.43
C LYS A 287 13.94 -27.37 3.64
N PRO A 288 14.94 -27.05 4.48
CA PRO A 288 14.78 -25.97 5.45
C PRO A 288 14.37 -24.67 4.74
N ILE A 289 13.53 -23.86 5.39
CA ILE A 289 13.15 -22.55 4.88
C ILE A 289 14.39 -21.66 4.77
N GLU A 290 14.55 -21.01 3.65
CA GLU A 290 15.53 -19.95 3.43
C GLU A 290 14.82 -18.61 3.54
N TYR A 291 15.18 -17.84 4.59
CA TYR A 291 14.64 -16.51 4.85
C TYR A 291 15.36 -15.49 3.98
N GLU A 292 14.63 -14.53 3.45
CA GLU A 292 15.16 -13.56 2.49
C GLU A 292 14.89 -12.13 2.96
N LEU A 293 15.93 -11.29 2.97
CA LEU A 293 15.83 -9.87 3.22
C LEU A 293 16.36 -9.11 1.99
N LYS A 294 15.50 -8.32 1.36
CA LYS A 294 15.83 -7.50 0.20
C LYS A 294 16.07 -6.06 0.64
N PHE A 295 17.17 -5.51 0.16
CA PHE A 295 17.47 -4.09 0.24
C PHE A 295 17.40 -3.50 -1.16
N MET A 296 16.57 -2.48 -1.35
CA MET A 296 16.34 -1.83 -2.65
C MET A 296 16.85 -0.39 -2.58
N LEU A 297 17.83 -0.03 -3.40
CA LEU A 297 18.26 1.36 -3.50
C LEU A 297 17.22 2.16 -4.30
N ALA A 298 16.29 2.78 -3.58
CA ALA A 298 15.18 3.53 -4.17
C ALA A 298 15.61 4.92 -4.65
N SER A 299 16.57 5.54 -3.97
CA SER A 299 17.12 6.83 -4.37
C SER A 299 18.61 6.96 -4.04
N ASN A 300 19.31 7.71 -4.88
CA ASN A 300 20.71 8.10 -4.65
C ASN A 300 20.84 9.61 -4.82
N ASN A 301 21.03 10.31 -3.70
CA ASN A 301 21.11 11.76 -3.66
C ASN A 301 22.55 12.31 -3.58
N LEU A 302 23.56 11.46 -3.76
CA LEU A 302 24.96 11.92 -3.81
C LEU A 302 25.35 12.57 -5.14
N GLY A 303 24.55 12.33 -6.21
CA GLY A 303 24.85 12.85 -7.54
C GLY A 303 25.99 12.10 -8.26
N GLU A 304 26.51 11.03 -7.68
CA GLU A 304 27.53 10.13 -8.22
C GLU A 304 27.23 8.68 -7.82
N ASP A 305 27.86 7.72 -8.47
CA ASP A 305 27.62 6.30 -8.21
C ASP A 305 28.03 5.89 -6.81
N VAL A 306 27.15 5.20 -6.12
CA VAL A 306 27.45 4.54 -4.84
C VAL A 306 28.30 3.30 -5.14
N GLN A 307 29.51 3.28 -4.60
CA GLN A 307 30.50 2.22 -4.82
C GLN A 307 30.38 1.11 -3.77
N ASP A 308 30.05 1.46 -2.52
CA ASP A 308 29.89 0.50 -1.42
C ASP A 308 28.70 0.91 -0.54
N ILE A 309 27.90 -0.07 -0.13
CA ILE A 309 26.84 0.09 0.87
C ILE A 309 27.15 -0.88 2.01
N ARG A 310 27.19 -0.36 3.23
CA ARG A 310 27.42 -1.11 4.45
C ARG A 310 26.17 -1.05 5.32
N ILE A 311 25.65 -2.22 5.69
CA ILE A 311 24.47 -2.36 6.54
C ILE A 311 24.92 -2.96 7.85
N THR A 312 24.82 -2.17 8.92
CA THR A 312 25.34 -2.53 10.25
C THR A 312 24.21 -2.89 11.19
N LEU A 313 24.34 -4.04 11.84
CA LEU A 313 23.41 -4.51 12.87
C LEU A 313 23.62 -3.73 14.18
N PRO A 314 22.56 -3.48 14.94
CA PRO A 314 22.66 -2.91 16.28
C PRO A 314 23.25 -3.95 17.29
N ASP A 315 23.67 -3.46 18.45
CA ASP A 315 24.00 -4.25 19.63
C ASP A 315 25.14 -5.28 19.40
N ASP A 316 26.11 -4.96 18.54
CA ASP A 316 27.23 -5.83 18.17
C ASP A 316 26.82 -7.22 17.63
N ALA A 317 25.55 -7.36 17.19
CA ALA A 317 25.08 -8.56 16.53
C ALA A 317 25.86 -8.80 15.22
N VAL A 318 26.01 -10.06 14.83
CA VAL A 318 26.74 -10.44 13.61
C VAL A 318 25.79 -11.06 12.58
N TRP A 319 26.06 -10.81 11.31
CA TRP A 319 25.32 -11.43 10.22
C TRP A 319 25.65 -12.94 10.15
N PRO A 320 24.64 -13.81 10.00
CA PRO A 320 24.87 -15.25 9.87
C PRO A 320 25.81 -15.58 8.72
N GLY A 321 26.81 -16.39 9.01
CA GLY A 321 27.86 -16.75 8.05
C GLY A 321 28.97 -15.72 7.89
N LEU A 322 28.85 -14.55 8.54
CA LEU A 322 29.89 -13.51 8.58
C LEU A 322 30.42 -13.36 10.01
N SER A 323 31.70 -13.02 10.15
CA SER A 323 32.30 -12.66 11.44
C SER A 323 32.24 -11.15 11.69
N SER A 324 31.19 -10.49 11.21
CA SER A 324 31.05 -9.03 11.20
C SER A 324 29.62 -8.61 11.48
N SER A 325 29.46 -7.49 12.16
CA SER A 325 28.19 -6.77 12.27
C SER A 325 27.83 -6.02 10.98
N GLU A 326 28.76 -5.89 10.04
CA GLU A 326 28.57 -5.20 8.77
C GLU A 326 28.37 -6.19 7.62
N LEU A 327 27.29 -5.97 6.85
CA LEU A 327 27.05 -6.60 5.57
C LEU A 327 27.44 -5.58 4.48
N ARG A 328 28.39 -5.94 3.61
CA ARG A 328 28.90 -5.08 2.54
C ARG A 328 28.41 -5.56 1.20
N ILE A 329 27.96 -4.63 0.38
CA ILE A 329 27.29 -4.93 -0.90
C ILE A 329 28.27 -5.21 -2.04
N ASP A 330 29.43 -4.55 -2.06
CA ASP A 330 30.43 -4.77 -3.12
C ASP A 330 31.55 -5.72 -2.73
N GLY A 331 31.62 -6.08 -1.47
CA GLY A 331 32.76 -6.75 -0.86
C GLY A 331 32.87 -8.27 -1.09
N GLY A 332 32.06 -8.86 -1.97
CA GLY A 332 32.10 -10.30 -2.20
C GLY A 332 31.72 -11.13 -0.98
N ASN A 333 30.85 -10.61 -0.13
CA ASN A 333 30.36 -11.35 1.04
C ASN A 333 29.47 -12.51 0.60
N ASP A 334 29.81 -13.70 1.07
CA ASP A 334 28.97 -14.88 0.89
C ASP A 334 27.58 -14.63 1.50
N GLY A 335 26.53 -14.83 0.72
CA GLY A 335 25.14 -14.69 1.15
C GLY A 335 24.41 -13.44 0.65
N LEU A 336 25.08 -12.48 0.03
CA LEU A 336 24.44 -11.35 -0.61
C LEU A 336 24.48 -11.48 -2.13
N VAL A 337 23.32 -11.42 -2.77
CA VAL A 337 23.19 -11.48 -4.23
C VAL A 337 22.64 -10.16 -4.75
N ARG A 338 23.31 -9.55 -5.70
CA ARG A 338 22.81 -8.36 -6.40
C ARG A 338 21.96 -8.76 -7.61
N ILE A 339 20.75 -8.22 -7.68
CA ILE A 339 19.83 -8.39 -8.82
C ILE A 339 19.36 -6.98 -9.23
N GLY A 340 20.05 -6.38 -10.21
CA GLY A 340 19.82 -4.96 -10.57
C GLY A 340 20.18 -4.03 -9.41
N ASP A 341 19.22 -3.21 -8.99
CA ASP A 341 19.35 -2.29 -7.83
C ASP A 341 18.85 -2.90 -6.52
N THR A 342 18.61 -4.20 -6.52
CA THR A 342 18.16 -4.97 -5.36
C THR A 342 19.28 -5.87 -4.86
N TYR A 343 19.47 -5.88 -3.55
CA TYR A 343 20.45 -6.69 -2.86
C TYR A 343 19.73 -7.66 -1.94
N VAL A 344 19.98 -8.94 -2.08
CA VAL A 344 19.25 -10.01 -1.40
C VAL A 344 20.18 -10.75 -0.45
N PHE A 345 19.89 -10.65 0.84
CA PHE A 345 20.52 -11.45 1.88
C PHE A 345 19.65 -12.68 2.20
N ARG A 346 20.25 -13.86 2.27
CA ARG A 346 19.58 -15.13 2.58
C ARG A 346 20.17 -15.80 3.78
N THR A 347 19.30 -16.36 4.62
CA THR A 347 19.73 -17.14 5.78
C THR A 347 18.75 -18.28 6.08
N LYS A 348 19.26 -19.36 6.66
CA LYS A 348 18.45 -20.44 7.24
C LYS A 348 18.26 -20.27 8.76
N ASP A 349 18.88 -19.24 9.33
CA ASP A 349 18.73 -18.90 10.74
C ASP A 349 17.42 -18.14 10.96
N LYS A 350 16.38 -18.89 11.34
CA LYS A 350 15.06 -18.37 11.65
C LYS A 350 15.10 -17.38 12.82
N ALA A 351 15.84 -17.69 13.87
CA ALA A 351 15.87 -16.86 15.07
C ALA A 351 16.50 -15.49 14.76
N PHE A 352 17.59 -15.49 14.00
CA PHE A 352 18.21 -14.27 13.53
C PHE A 352 17.23 -13.45 12.68
N PHE A 353 16.63 -14.04 11.63
CA PHE A 353 15.74 -13.33 10.73
C PHE A 353 14.53 -12.70 11.47
N LYS A 354 13.87 -13.50 12.33
CA LYS A 354 12.74 -13.03 13.15
C LYS A 354 13.17 -11.96 14.15
N GLY A 355 14.38 -12.09 14.70
CA GLY A 355 14.98 -11.12 15.61
C GLY A 355 15.26 -9.75 14.99
N LEU A 356 15.29 -9.64 13.66
CA LEU A 356 15.42 -8.38 12.93
C LEU A 356 14.09 -7.58 12.84
N SER A 357 12.96 -8.18 13.21
CA SER A 357 11.65 -7.53 13.16
C SER A 357 11.67 -6.18 13.87
N SER A 358 11.26 -5.13 13.17
CA SER A 358 11.24 -3.74 13.67
C SER A 358 12.57 -3.19 14.17
N LYS A 359 13.70 -3.84 13.86
CA LYS A 359 15.02 -3.33 14.22
C LYS A 359 15.44 -2.16 13.35
N ARG A 360 16.24 -1.29 13.94
CA ARG A 360 16.88 -0.16 13.25
C ARG A 360 18.28 -0.57 12.82
N LEU A 361 18.57 -0.43 11.54
CA LEU A 361 19.87 -0.70 10.94
C LEU A 361 20.56 0.61 10.55
N ALA A 362 21.84 0.71 10.83
CA ALA A 362 22.64 1.80 10.28
C ALA A 362 23.11 1.42 8.86
N VAL A 363 22.90 2.30 7.91
CA VAL A 363 23.33 2.10 6.51
C VAL A 363 24.30 3.21 6.15
N THR A 364 25.48 2.82 5.66
CA THR A 364 26.51 3.74 5.20
C THR A 364 26.72 3.56 3.70
N TYR A 365 26.67 4.64 2.98
CA TYR A 365 26.91 4.71 1.54
C TYR A 365 28.24 5.36 1.27
N GLU A 366 29.03 4.76 0.41
CA GLU A 366 30.33 5.27 0.03
C GLU A 366 30.38 5.47 -1.50
N SER A 367 30.68 6.68 -1.92
CA SER A 367 30.98 7.05 -3.30
C SER A 367 32.44 7.39 -3.49
N GLU A 368 32.82 7.85 -4.66
CA GLU A 368 34.19 8.31 -4.89
C GLU A 368 34.57 9.47 -3.97
N SER A 369 33.66 10.42 -3.77
CA SER A 369 33.95 11.70 -3.09
C SER A 369 33.41 11.80 -1.68
N ALA A 370 32.43 10.97 -1.30
CA ALA A 370 31.69 11.13 -0.05
C ALA A 370 31.34 9.82 0.65
N VAL A 371 31.10 9.95 1.95
CA VAL A 371 30.51 8.89 2.80
C VAL A 371 29.35 9.50 3.55
N VAL A 372 28.18 8.93 3.40
CA VAL A 372 26.96 9.36 4.09
C VAL A 372 26.28 8.19 4.77
N SER A 373 25.44 8.46 5.75
CA SER A 373 24.76 7.40 6.50
C SER A 373 23.31 7.78 6.79
N GLU A 374 22.48 6.75 6.85
CA GLU A 374 21.09 6.84 7.33
C GLU A 374 20.80 5.73 8.33
N THR A 375 19.61 5.79 8.94
CA THR A 375 19.07 4.71 9.74
C THR A 375 17.76 4.26 9.13
N VAL A 376 17.66 2.98 8.78
CA VAL A 376 16.45 2.37 8.25
C VAL A 376 15.81 1.48 9.32
N THR A 377 14.48 1.38 9.29
CA THR A 377 13.74 0.50 10.20
C THR A 377 13.11 -0.62 9.40
N LEU A 378 13.42 -1.85 9.76
CA LEU A 378 12.80 -3.02 9.14
C LEU A 378 11.33 -3.13 9.56
N GLY A 379 10.50 -3.63 8.66
CA GLY A 379 9.11 -3.97 8.94
C GLY A 379 8.97 -5.13 9.95
N ASP A 380 7.74 -5.53 10.20
CA ASP A 380 7.46 -6.72 11.01
C ASP A 380 7.79 -8.00 10.22
N LEU A 381 8.77 -8.74 10.71
CA LEU A 381 9.24 -10.02 10.15
C LEU A 381 8.78 -11.23 10.97
N SER A 382 8.00 -11.02 12.03
CA SER A 382 7.63 -12.09 12.99
C SER A 382 6.91 -13.27 12.34
N SER A 383 6.03 -13.00 11.38
CA SER A 383 5.28 -14.01 10.62
C SER A 383 5.80 -14.24 9.20
N SER A 384 6.64 -13.35 8.66
CA SER A 384 7.10 -13.38 7.28
C SER A 384 8.32 -14.27 7.07
N ILE A 385 8.49 -14.83 5.90
CA ILE A 385 9.72 -15.49 5.44
C ILE A 385 10.56 -14.58 4.54
N ARG A 386 10.00 -13.42 4.13
CA ARG A 386 10.66 -12.40 3.33
C ARG A 386 10.48 -11.04 3.96
N GLY A 387 11.51 -10.21 3.88
CA GLY A 387 11.48 -8.81 4.26
C GLY A 387 12.01 -7.94 3.13
N GLU A 388 11.53 -6.70 3.07
CA GLU A 388 11.98 -5.69 2.13
C GLU A 388 12.33 -4.42 2.90
N CYS A 389 13.37 -3.74 2.44
CA CYS A 389 13.85 -2.50 3.02
C CYS A 389 14.28 -1.57 1.90
N GLU A 390 13.66 -0.41 1.83
CA GLU A 390 14.08 0.64 0.91
C GLU A 390 15.26 1.40 1.50
N LEU A 391 16.28 1.61 0.68
CA LEU A 391 17.46 2.39 0.98
C LEU A 391 17.38 3.71 0.21
N ASN A 392 17.47 4.82 0.94
CA ASN A 392 17.42 6.16 0.37
C ASN A 392 18.73 6.87 0.70
N CYS A 393 19.73 6.66 -0.16
CA CYS A 393 21.03 7.31 0.01
C CYS A 393 20.84 8.83 0.15
N PRO A 394 21.14 9.40 1.34
CA PRO A 394 20.86 10.80 1.60
C PRO A 394 21.82 11.73 0.82
N TYR A 395 21.48 13.00 0.77
CA TYR A 395 22.40 14.03 0.36
C TYR A 395 23.60 14.08 1.32
N LEU A 396 24.77 14.39 0.79
CA LEU A 396 25.93 14.73 1.63
C LEU A 396 25.60 15.89 2.56
N PHE A 397 24.87 16.85 2.04
CA PHE A 397 24.33 17.98 2.75
C PHE A 397 23.04 18.44 2.09
N PHE A 398 22.00 18.57 2.89
CA PHE A 398 20.73 19.14 2.46
C PHE A 398 20.26 20.13 3.52
N GLU A 399 19.88 21.32 3.10
CA GLU A 399 19.40 22.36 3.99
C GLU A 399 18.24 23.10 3.32
N ASP A 400 17.08 23.04 3.90
CA ASP A 400 15.88 23.76 3.48
C ASP A 400 15.44 24.84 4.49
N PHE A 401 16.17 24.96 5.59
CA PHE A 401 15.89 25.88 6.68
C PHE A 401 14.51 25.74 7.32
N SER A 402 13.84 24.61 7.13
CA SER A 402 12.50 24.34 7.69
C SER A 402 12.46 24.36 9.22
N TRP A 403 13.61 24.10 9.86
CA TRP A 403 13.79 24.13 11.32
C TRP A 403 13.84 25.54 11.90
N VAL A 404 13.94 26.57 11.06
CA VAL A 404 14.01 27.97 11.53
C VAL A 404 12.64 28.39 12.03
N GLU A 405 12.52 28.52 13.34
CA GLU A 405 11.28 28.97 14.00
C GLU A 405 11.00 30.45 13.71
N GLY A 406 9.70 30.76 13.57
CA GLY A 406 9.20 32.01 13.08
C GLY A 406 9.69 33.25 13.80
N PHE A 407 10.34 34.15 13.08
CA PHE A 407 10.39 35.55 13.46
C PHE A 407 9.05 36.20 13.08
N ASN A 408 8.50 36.99 14.03
CA ASN A 408 7.30 37.76 13.77
C ASN A 408 7.51 38.70 12.58
N SER A 409 6.92 38.40 11.48
CA SER A 409 7.11 39.03 10.16
C SER A 409 6.35 40.35 10.00
N ASN A 410 6.04 41.08 11.07
CA ASN A 410 5.41 42.39 10.92
C ASN A 410 6.32 43.42 10.27
N ASP A 411 7.54 43.06 9.96
CA ASP A 411 8.49 43.85 9.21
C ASP A 411 8.88 43.09 7.94
N GLU A 412 8.23 43.39 6.84
CA GLU A 412 8.40 42.75 5.52
C GLU A 412 9.87 42.73 5.06
N TYR A 413 10.74 43.51 5.73
CA TYR A 413 12.16 43.63 5.44
C TYR A 413 13.07 43.40 6.66
N GLY A 414 12.56 43.21 7.86
CA GLY A 414 13.34 42.99 9.08
C GLY A 414 14.18 44.20 9.50
N TRP A 415 13.75 45.41 9.18
CA TRP A 415 14.46 46.65 9.45
C TRP A 415 13.62 47.61 10.29
N SER A 416 13.86 47.65 11.55
CA SER A 416 13.32 48.71 12.40
C SER A 416 14.32 49.88 12.48
N SER A 417 14.13 50.90 11.66
CA SER A 417 14.82 52.20 11.65
C SER A 417 16.17 52.29 10.94
N PRO A 418 16.42 53.40 10.24
CA PRO A 418 17.72 53.68 9.61
C PRO A 418 18.77 53.87 10.71
N GLY A 419 19.72 52.97 10.77
CA GLY A 419 20.90 53.10 11.67
C GLY A 419 21.07 51.99 12.69
N SER A 420 20.04 51.17 12.97
CA SER A 420 20.20 50.00 13.81
C SER A 420 19.99 48.75 13.00
N PHE A 421 20.95 47.83 12.98
CA PHE A 421 20.65 46.43 12.67
C PHE A 421 19.62 45.99 13.69
N SER A 422 18.46 45.59 13.23
CA SER A 422 17.45 45.06 14.14
C SER A 422 18.09 43.92 14.93
N PRO A 423 18.10 43.99 16.27
CA PRO A 423 18.60 42.91 17.09
C PRO A 423 17.85 41.58 16.81
N HIS A 424 16.70 41.67 16.15
CA HIS A 424 15.90 40.50 15.76
C HIS A 424 16.57 39.67 14.65
N LEU A 425 17.45 40.24 13.85
CA LEU A 425 18.18 39.48 12.83
C LEU A 425 19.36 38.70 13.41
N PHE A 426 19.87 39.11 14.57
CA PHE A 426 21.13 38.59 15.08
C PHE A 426 21.11 38.15 16.54
N ALA A 427 20.18 38.62 17.35
CA ALA A 427 20.05 38.21 18.75
C ALA A 427 18.66 37.56 19.00
N PRO A 428 18.61 36.43 19.62
CA PRO A 428 19.65 35.58 20.20
C PRO A 428 20.34 34.65 19.19
N TYR A 429 20.10 34.85 17.90
CA TYR A 429 20.46 33.94 16.81
C TYR A 429 21.63 34.49 15.96
N THR A 430 22.50 35.32 16.53
CA THR A 430 23.70 35.72 15.83
C THR A 430 24.58 34.49 15.61
N ILE A 431 24.65 34.06 14.37
CA ILE A 431 25.56 33.02 13.94
C ILE A 431 26.81 33.67 13.39
N ASN A 432 27.97 33.26 13.86
CA ASN A 432 29.26 33.67 13.37
C ASN A 432 30.29 32.55 13.58
N ALA A 433 31.50 32.73 13.10
CA ALA A 433 32.57 31.74 13.20
C ALA A 433 32.90 31.36 14.66
N GLU A 434 32.70 32.30 15.61
CA GLU A 434 32.99 32.10 17.03
C GLU A 434 31.79 31.50 17.78
N ASN A 435 30.60 31.72 17.26
CA ASN A 435 29.35 31.24 17.85
C ASN A 435 28.43 30.63 16.76
N PRO A 436 28.77 29.47 16.21
CA PRO A 436 27.92 28.77 15.25
C PRO A 436 26.63 28.28 15.93
N TRP A 437 25.55 28.12 15.17
CA TRP A 437 24.40 27.41 15.67
C TRP A 437 24.76 25.98 16.06
N SER A 438 24.14 25.50 17.14
CA SER A 438 24.33 24.12 17.55
C SER A 438 23.91 23.14 16.43
N PRO A 439 24.39 21.90 16.43
CA PRO A 439 23.99 20.91 15.44
C PRO A 439 22.48 20.74 15.33
N GLU A 440 21.74 20.88 16.46
CA GLU A 440 20.28 20.81 16.45
C GLU A 440 19.64 22.00 15.71
N LYS A 441 20.40 23.08 15.50
CA LYS A 441 20.01 24.27 14.72
C LYS A 441 20.82 24.44 13.46
N GLY A 442 21.17 23.33 12.80
CA GLY A 442 21.83 23.30 11.51
C GLY A 442 23.31 23.62 11.50
N GLY A 443 23.93 24.05 12.60
CA GLY A 443 25.39 24.25 12.71
C GLY A 443 25.97 25.37 11.82
N TRP A 444 25.15 26.28 11.28
CA TRP A 444 25.58 27.40 10.45
C TRP A 444 26.32 28.46 11.24
N SER A 445 27.27 29.12 10.59
CA SER A 445 27.88 30.34 11.09
C SER A 445 27.78 31.48 10.09
N ALA A 446 27.73 32.72 10.56
CA ALA A 446 27.58 33.84 9.66
C ALA A 446 28.12 35.14 10.24
N ALA A 447 28.48 36.06 9.35
CA ALA A 447 28.71 37.44 9.66
C ALA A 447 27.65 38.28 8.95
N ARG A 448 26.86 39.06 9.72
CA ARG A 448 25.80 39.92 9.20
C ARG A 448 24.72 39.16 8.42
N ALA A 449 24.41 38.00 8.85
CA ALA A 449 23.30 37.18 8.35
C ALA A 449 22.34 36.89 9.48
N GLY A 450 21.12 36.61 9.14
CA GLY A 450 20.05 36.22 10.06
C GLY A 450 19.18 35.15 9.45
N ALA A 451 18.31 34.55 10.27
CA ALA A 451 17.37 33.55 9.82
C ALA A 451 16.01 34.19 9.57
N GLN A 452 15.35 33.75 8.52
CA GLN A 452 13.96 34.12 8.21
C GLN A 452 13.07 32.92 8.44
N ALA A 453 11.98 33.12 9.18
CA ALA A 453 11.05 32.10 9.58
C ALA A 453 10.73 31.06 8.51
N GLY A 454 11.04 29.81 8.80
CA GLY A 454 10.54 28.65 8.07
C GLY A 454 11.07 28.43 6.66
N THR A 455 11.98 29.26 6.14
CA THR A 455 12.29 29.19 4.71
C THR A 455 13.72 29.53 4.29
N ALA A 456 14.51 30.27 5.06
CA ALA A 456 15.82 30.68 4.55
C ALA A 456 16.77 31.31 5.60
N ILE A 457 18.06 31.25 5.32
CA ILE A 457 19.02 32.22 5.87
C ILE A 457 19.01 33.47 4.98
N ARG A 458 18.86 34.62 5.61
CA ARG A 458 18.93 35.90 4.93
C ARG A 458 20.28 36.53 5.14
N ILE A 459 20.99 36.76 4.06
CA ILE A 459 22.24 37.50 4.05
C ILE A 459 21.93 38.92 3.58
N ALA A 460 22.18 39.93 4.43
CA ALA A 460 21.87 41.31 4.11
C ALA A 460 23.14 42.15 4.05
N CYS A 461 23.43 42.72 2.88
CA CYS A 461 24.47 43.73 2.69
C CYS A 461 23.82 45.11 2.68
N ARG A 462 24.23 46.00 3.57
CA ARG A 462 23.76 47.39 3.60
C ARG A 462 24.90 48.33 3.23
N ARG A 463 24.64 49.29 2.36
CA ARG A 463 25.52 50.40 2.11
C ARG A 463 25.19 51.54 3.08
N GLU A 464 26.07 51.79 4.02
CA GLU A 464 26.00 53.03 4.80
C GLU A 464 26.78 54.14 4.09
N THR A 465 26.20 55.34 4.09
CA THR A 465 26.68 56.48 3.32
C THR A 465 28.08 57.00 3.73
N ARG A 466 28.68 56.44 4.75
CA ARG A 466 29.97 56.87 5.29
C ARG A 466 31.01 55.78 5.54
N LEU A 467 30.69 54.52 5.31
CA LEU A 467 31.64 53.44 5.54
C LEU A 467 31.70 52.52 4.33
N ALA A 468 32.88 52.03 4.06
CA ALA A 468 33.18 51.15 2.95
C ALA A 468 32.27 49.91 2.93
N ASN A 469 32.09 49.33 1.76
CA ASN A 469 31.27 48.17 1.47
C ASN A 469 31.38 47.11 2.55
N TYR A 470 30.24 46.80 3.20
CA TYR A 470 30.17 45.68 4.11
C TYR A 470 29.74 44.43 3.33
N SER A 471 30.55 43.40 3.39
CA SER A 471 30.17 42.06 2.93
C SER A 471 29.49 41.30 4.06
N ALA A 472 28.40 40.59 3.73
CA ALA A 472 27.80 39.64 4.63
C ALA A 472 28.16 38.23 4.16
N ARG A 473 28.27 37.29 5.10
CA ARG A 473 28.70 35.92 4.83
C ARG A 473 27.87 34.96 5.66
N ALA A 474 27.53 33.83 5.07
CA ALA A 474 27.01 32.66 5.77
C ALA A 474 27.89 31.46 5.41
N ASP A 475 28.32 30.72 6.40
CA ASP A 475 29.13 29.53 6.24
C ASP A 475 28.32 28.32 6.64
N SER A 476 28.23 27.31 5.77
CA SER A 476 27.56 26.05 6.05
C SER A 476 28.28 25.31 7.19
N PRO A 477 27.59 24.35 7.81
CA PRO A 477 28.25 23.38 8.68
C PRO A 477 29.35 22.63 7.96
N PHE A 478 30.28 22.07 8.72
CA PHE A 478 31.32 21.22 8.17
C PHE A 478 30.74 19.99 7.50
N LEU A 479 31.08 19.72 6.26
CA LEU A 479 30.65 18.56 5.50
C LEU A 479 31.46 17.33 5.90
N SER A 480 31.12 16.74 7.02
CA SER A 480 31.88 15.63 7.65
C SER A 480 32.00 14.37 6.79
N GLY A 481 31.07 14.19 5.84
CA GLY A 481 31.07 13.03 4.92
C GLY A 481 31.95 13.23 3.68
N LEU A 482 32.46 14.44 3.42
CA LEU A 482 33.31 14.68 2.26
C LEU A 482 34.71 14.09 2.50
N LYS A 483 35.20 13.29 1.55
CA LYS A 483 36.56 12.72 1.61
C LYS A 483 37.63 13.76 1.33
N ASP A 484 38.78 13.63 1.99
CA ASP A 484 39.91 14.55 1.83
C ASP A 484 40.36 14.66 0.37
N GLY A 485 40.54 15.87 -0.10
CA GLY A 485 40.99 16.16 -1.47
C GLY A 485 39.94 15.95 -2.56
N LYS A 486 38.71 15.64 -2.18
CA LYS A 486 37.56 15.47 -3.12
C LYS A 486 36.69 16.72 -3.15
N THR A 487 35.96 16.87 -4.22
CA THR A 487 35.00 17.95 -4.45
C THR A 487 33.63 17.35 -4.78
N VAL A 488 32.56 18.06 -4.42
CA VAL A 488 31.20 17.70 -4.74
C VAL A 488 30.50 18.84 -5.47
N ASN A 489 29.48 18.52 -6.24
CA ASN A 489 28.59 19.52 -6.82
C ASN A 489 27.67 20.05 -5.72
N LEU A 490 27.44 21.35 -5.74
CA LEU A 490 26.56 22.03 -4.80
C LEU A 490 25.48 22.77 -5.58
N ASP A 491 24.24 22.37 -5.39
CA ASP A 491 23.09 23.08 -5.95
C ASP A 491 22.55 24.05 -4.91
N ILE A 492 22.56 25.34 -5.26
CA ILE A 492 22.09 26.40 -4.37
C ILE A 492 20.94 27.12 -5.04
N THR A 493 19.78 27.08 -4.41
CA THR A 493 18.63 27.91 -4.80
C THR A 493 18.58 29.14 -3.91
N TYR A 494 18.52 30.32 -4.49
CA TYR A 494 18.42 31.57 -3.74
C TYR A 494 17.44 32.53 -4.39
N ASP A 495 16.69 33.25 -3.57
CA ASP A 495 15.87 34.36 -3.99
C ASP A 495 16.62 35.66 -3.85
N TYR A 496 16.58 36.44 -4.91
CA TYR A 496 17.24 37.73 -4.98
C TYR A 496 16.20 38.83 -5.01
N SER A 497 16.16 39.68 -3.97
CA SER A 497 15.34 40.88 -3.97
C SER A 497 16.24 42.13 -3.97
N MET A 498 16.07 42.95 -4.99
CA MET A 498 16.62 44.30 -5.00
C MET A 498 15.69 45.23 -4.25
N GLY A 499 16.22 45.92 -3.25
CA GLY A 499 15.43 46.83 -2.43
C GLY A 499 14.81 47.98 -3.19
N ARG A 500 13.77 48.54 -2.61
CA ARG A 500 12.92 49.70 -2.91
C ARG A 500 13.07 50.36 -4.28
N GLU A 501 11.92 50.50 -4.95
CA GLU A 501 11.75 51.39 -6.11
C GLU A 501 12.38 52.77 -5.86
N GLY A 502 13.22 53.21 -6.78
CA GLY A 502 13.84 54.55 -6.77
C GLY A 502 15.29 54.61 -6.35
N THR A 503 15.92 53.53 -5.90
CA THR A 503 17.37 53.50 -5.66
C THR A 503 18.13 53.04 -6.91
N PRO A 504 19.28 53.64 -7.24
CA PRO A 504 20.08 53.18 -8.37
C PRO A 504 20.43 51.70 -8.20
N LYS A 505 20.19 50.92 -9.23
CA LYS A 505 20.52 49.49 -9.27
C LYS A 505 22.03 49.35 -9.15
N ILE A 506 22.52 48.99 -7.97
CA ILE A 506 23.92 48.63 -7.77
C ILE A 506 24.03 47.16 -8.06
N ALA A 507 24.89 46.78 -8.98
CA ALA A 507 25.19 45.37 -9.23
C ALA A 507 25.66 44.73 -7.91
N GLN A 508 24.95 43.72 -7.46
CA GLN A 508 25.36 42.90 -6.33
C GLN A 508 25.99 41.63 -6.90
N THR A 509 27.11 41.25 -6.37
CA THR A 509 27.79 40.00 -6.75
C THR A 509 27.71 39.06 -5.56
N VAL A 510 27.16 37.87 -5.79
CA VAL A 510 27.16 36.77 -4.82
C VAL A 510 28.36 35.90 -5.16
N TYR A 511 29.24 35.71 -4.20
CA TYR A 511 30.39 34.83 -4.34
C TYR A 511 30.11 33.55 -3.57
N PHE A 512 30.22 32.43 -4.24
CA PHE A 512 30.27 31.13 -3.60
C PHE A 512 31.71 30.70 -3.51
N GLY A 513 32.14 30.27 -2.35
CA GLY A 513 33.51 29.84 -2.11
C GLY A 513 33.58 28.72 -1.10
N TYR A 514 34.67 28.01 -1.06
CA TYR A 514 34.95 27.03 -0.03
C TYR A 514 36.06 27.50 0.88
N ILE A 515 36.00 27.09 2.15
CA ILE A 515 37.06 27.34 3.12
C ILE A 515 37.66 25.98 3.46
N THR A 516 38.93 25.79 3.13
CA THR A 516 39.68 24.65 3.65
C THR A 516 40.21 25.03 5.05
N THR A 517 39.71 24.37 6.07
CA THR A 517 40.36 24.43 7.39
C THR A 517 41.44 23.37 7.43
N SER A 518 42.70 23.76 7.33
CA SER A 518 43.79 22.88 7.77
C SER A 518 43.63 22.69 9.27
N LYS A 519 43.43 21.45 9.73
CA LYS A 519 43.64 21.14 11.13
C LYS A 519 45.11 21.38 11.42
N ASN A 520 45.43 22.44 12.14
CA ASN A 520 46.70 22.55 12.89
C ASN A 520 46.57 21.77 14.19
#